data_f778c81fe5564dc9b3397f00541367df
#
_entry.id   f778c81fe5564dc9b3397f00541367df
#
_cell.length_a   1.000
_cell.length_b   1.000
_cell.length_c   1.000
_cell.angle_alpha   90.00
_cell.angle_beta   90.00
_cell.angle_gamma   90.00
#
_symmetry.space_group_name_H-M   'P 1'
#
loop_
_entity.id
_entity.type
_entity.pdbx_description
1 polymer ?
#
loop_
_entity_poly.entity_id
_entity_poly.type
_entity_poly.pdbx_seq_one_letter_code
_entity_poly.pdbx_strand_id
1 'polypeptide(L)'
;MPFRLILSNAMEKKLVFATNNQHKLQELRQIAGEGYEILSLADIGCHDDIPETADTLEGNALMKARWVNERYGYDCFADDTGLEVAALDGAPGVRSARYASETGHDSAANMALLLENMRGKTDRSARFRTVIAPVSYTHLRAHETV
;
A
#
# COMPACT_ATOMS: atom_id res chain seq x y z
N MET A 1 6.85 -38.96 -0.64
CA MET A 1 6.04 -37.90 -1.21
C MET A 1 5.22 -37.15 -0.16
N PRO A 2 4.47 -37.88 0.71
CA PRO A 2 3.73 -37.14 1.78
C PRO A 2 4.63 -36.27 2.65
N PHE A 3 5.84 -36.74 2.92
CA PHE A 3 6.81 -36.01 3.74
C PHE A 3 7.22 -34.67 3.10
N ARG A 4 7.40 -34.67 1.79
CA ARG A 4 7.76 -33.46 1.06
C ARG A 4 6.64 -32.42 1.07
N LEU A 5 5.40 -32.87 0.94
CA LEU A 5 4.24 -31.98 1.00
C LEU A 5 4.08 -31.36 2.37
N ILE A 6 4.31 -32.12 3.44
CA ILE A 6 4.25 -31.61 4.81
C ILE A 6 5.31 -30.52 5.03
N LEU A 7 6.53 -30.74 4.58
CA LEU A 7 7.60 -29.75 4.70
C LEU A 7 7.29 -28.49 3.91
N SER A 8 6.74 -28.62 2.72
CA SER A 8 6.36 -27.49 1.90
C SER A 8 5.32 -26.62 2.61
N ASN A 9 4.30 -27.24 3.18
CA ASN A 9 3.27 -26.52 3.92
C ASN A 9 3.81 -25.87 5.20
N ALA A 10 4.70 -26.56 5.90
CA ALA A 10 5.30 -26.06 7.14
C ALA A 10 6.20 -24.85 6.89
N MET A 11 6.75 -24.71 5.68
CA MET A 11 7.64 -23.60 5.33
C MET A 11 6.92 -22.43 4.67
N GLU A 12 5.62 -22.58 4.39
CA GLU A 12 4.84 -21.51 3.79
C GLU A 12 4.65 -20.38 4.80
N LYS A 13 4.99 -19.16 4.39
CA LYS A 13 4.85 -17.98 5.21
C LYS A 13 3.60 -17.22 4.85
N LYS A 14 2.88 -16.79 5.88
CA LYS A 14 1.71 -15.93 5.72
C LYS A 14 2.16 -14.48 5.72
N LEU A 15 1.69 -13.75 4.72
CA LEU A 15 2.04 -12.35 4.55
C LEU A 15 0.78 -11.58 4.17
N VAL A 16 0.43 -10.59 4.97
CA VAL A 16 -0.76 -9.77 4.71
C VAL A 16 -0.41 -8.62 3.78
N PHE A 17 -1.20 -8.44 2.75
CA PHE A 17 -1.15 -7.23 1.94
C PHE A 17 -2.28 -6.30 2.38
N ALA A 18 -1.90 -5.17 2.98
CA ALA A 18 -2.85 -4.21 3.55
C ALA A 18 -3.44 -3.32 2.45
N THR A 19 -4.25 -3.90 1.61
CA THR A 19 -4.92 -3.20 0.51
C THR A 19 -6.36 -3.68 0.37
N ASN A 20 -7.22 -2.79 -0.09
CA ASN A 20 -8.58 -3.13 -0.51
C ASN A 20 -8.68 -3.28 -2.04
N ASN A 21 -7.57 -3.15 -2.75
CA ASN A 21 -7.55 -3.27 -4.20
C ASN A 21 -7.40 -4.73 -4.61
N GLN A 22 -8.47 -5.33 -5.11
CA GLN A 22 -8.50 -6.74 -5.49
C GLN A 22 -7.56 -7.06 -6.66
N HIS A 23 -7.40 -6.14 -7.60
CA HIS A 23 -6.48 -6.33 -8.72
C HIS A 23 -5.03 -6.46 -8.25
N LYS A 24 -4.61 -5.56 -7.37
CA LYS A 24 -3.26 -5.61 -6.80
C LYS A 24 -3.02 -6.91 -6.05
N LEU A 25 -4.01 -7.33 -5.28
CA LEU A 25 -3.93 -8.56 -4.50
C LEU A 25 -3.77 -9.79 -5.41
N GLN A 26 -4.56 -9.86 -6.47
CA GLN A 26 -4.48 -10.96 -7.43
C GLN A 26 -3.15 -11.00 -8.17
N GLU A 27 -2.69 -9.84 -8.62
CA GLU A 27 -1.39 -9.74 -9.30
C GLU A 27 -0.26 -10.23 -8.40
N LEU A 28 -0.28 -9.81 -7.17
CA LEU A 28 0.75 -10.21 -6.22
C LEU A 28 0.71 -11.70 -5.94
N ARG A 29 -0.48 -12.28 -5.78
CA ARG A 29 -0.63 -13.71 -5.57
C ARG A 29 -0.07 -14.52 -6.73
N GLN A 30 -0.20 -14.02 -7.95
CA GLN A 30 0.34 -14.68 -9.12
C GLN A 30 1.87 -14.70 -9.14
N ILE A 31 2.52 -13.66 -8.64
CA ILE A 31 3.97 -13.53 -8.70
C ILE A 31 4.69 -13.97 -7.42
N ALA A 32 3.97 -14.15 -6.32
CA ALA A 32 4.60 -14.43 -5.02
C ALA A 32 5.23 -15.82 -4.92
N GLY A 33 4.79 -16.77 -5.76
CA GLY A 33 5.33 -18.11 -5.75
C GLY A 33 4.85 -18.96 -4.59
N GLU A 34 5.46 -20.13 -4.44
CA GLU A 34 5.01 -21.17 -3.53
C GLU A 34 5.38 -20.95 -2.06
N GLY A 35 6.35 -20.08 -1.79
CA GLY A 35 6.83 -19.89 -0.42
C GLY A 35 5.96 -18.99 0.44
N TYR A 36 4.95 -18.34 -0.15
CA TYR A 36 4.15 -17.33 0.54
C TYR A 36 2.67 -17.53 0.31
N GLU A 37 1.90 -17.41 1.38
CA GLU A 37 0.45 -17.28 1.31
C GLU A 37 0.11 -15.81 1.53
N ILE A 38 -0.39 -15.14 0.50
CA ILE A 38 -0.75 -13.73 0.57
C ILE A 38 -2.19 -13.61 1.05
N LEU A 39 -2.36 -12.98 2.20
CA LEU A 39 -3.66 -12.78 2.82
C LEU A 39 -4.15 -11.36 2.55
N SER A 40 -5.45 -11.24 2.34
CA SER A 40 -6.10 -9.93 2.26
C SER A 40 -6.47 -9.42 3.66
N LEU A 41 -6.89 -8.16 3.74
CA LEU A 41 -7.45 -7.62 4.97
C LEU A 41 -8.71 -8.38 5.38
N ALA A 42 -9.55 -8.74 4.42
CA ALA A 42 -10.75 -9.53 4.69
C ALA A 42 -10.40 -10.91 5.25
N ASP A 43 -9.35 -11.54 4.75
CA ASP A 43 -8.92 -12.86 5.23
C ASP A 43 -8.54 -12.86 6.70
N ILE A 44 -8.04 -11.76 7.22
CA ILE A 44 -7.68 -11.64 8.64
C ILE A 44 -8.78 -10.98 9.47
N GLY A 45 -9.93 -10.72 8.88
CA GLY A 45 -11.07 -10.12 9.58
C GLY A 45 -10.96 -8.63 9.80
N CYS A 46 -10.10 -7.95 9.08
CA CYS A 46 -9.92 -6.51 9.20
C CYS A 46 -10.88 -5.78 8.27
N HIS A 47 -11.85 -5.10 8.85
CA HIS A 47 -12.84 -4.30 8.13
C HIS A 47 -12.78 -2.82 8.52
N ASP A 48 -11.78 -2.45 9.30
CA ASP A 48 -11.61 -1.07 9.76
C ASP A 48 -10.94 -0.21 8.71
N ASP A 49 -11.20 1.08 8.76
CA ASP A 49 -10.46 2.05 7.97
C ASP A 49 -9.09 2.25 8.58
N ILE A 50 -8.05 1.93 7.80
CA ILE A 50 -6.68 2.10 8.26
C ILE A 50 -6.26 3.55 8.02
N PRO A 51 -5.73 4.24 9.03
CA PRO A 51 -5.38 5.66 8.86
C PRO A 51 -4.26 5.88 7.83
N GLU A 52 -4.42 6.94 7.06
CA GLU A 52 -3.45 7.40 6.07
C GLU A 52 -3.28 8.90 6.23
N THR A 53 -2.61 9.30 7.31
CA THR A 53 -2.47 10.71 7.69
C THR A 53 -1.06 11.25 7.54
N ALA A 54 -0.17 10.50 6.94
CA ALA A 54 1.21 10.94 6.71
C ALA A 54 1.29 11.90 5.52
N ASP A 55 2.37 12.65 5.48
CA ASP A 55 2.60 13.66 4.44
C ASP A 55 3.29 13.09 3.20
N THR A 56 3.70 11.83 3.23
CA THR A 56 4.42 11.18 2.13
C THR A 56 3.80 9.83 1.81
N LEU A 57 4.06 9.35 0.58
CA LEU A 57 3.67 8.00 0.18
C LEU A 57 4.34 6.96 1.06
N GLU A 58 5.62 7.15 1.36
CA GLU A 58 6.40 6.28 2.24
C GLU A 58 5.75 6.19 3.63
N GLY A 59 5.39 7.34 4.17
CA GLY A 59 4.76 7.42 5.49
C GLY A 59 3.43 6.71 5.55
N ASN A 60 2.58 6.88 4.53
CA ASN A 60 1.28 6.23 4.50
C ASN A 60 1.40 4.71 4.31
N ALA A 61 2.29 4.26 3.43
CA ALA A 61 2.51 2.82 3.25
C ALA A 61 2.99 2.18 4.55
N LEU A 62 3.96 2.80 5.20
CA LEU A 62 4.49 2.30 6.47
C LEU A 62 3.44 2.33 7.58
N MET A 63 2.67 3.39 7.67
CA MET A 63 1.59 3.53 8.66
C MET A 63 0.56 2.41 8.53
N LYS A 64 0.14 2.11 7.31
CA LYS A 64 -0.81 1.02 7.06
C LYS A 64 -0.24 -0.34 7.46
N ALA A 65 1.00 -0.61 7.06
CA ALA A 65 1.63 -1.90 7.38
C ALA A 65 1.82 -2.07 8.88
N ARG A 66 2.27 -1.04 9.57
CA ARG A 66 2.44 -1.07 11.03
C ARG A 66 1.11 -1.25 11.76
N TRP A 67 0.09 -0.55 11.33
CA TRP A 67 -1.23 -0.62 11.94
C TRP A 67 -1.77 -2.06 11.93
N VAL A 68 -1.65 -2.73 10.79
CA VAL A 68 -2.09 -4.11 10.65
C VAL A 68 -1.20 -5.07 11.45
N ASN A 69 0.11 -4.89 11.37
CA ASN A 69 1.05 -5.74 12.11
C ASN A 69 0.81 -5.68 13.62
N GLU A 70 0.62 -4.48 14.15
CA GLU A 70 0.42 -4.28 15.59
C GLU A 70 -0.90 -4.85 16.09
N ARG A 71 -1.96 -4.75 15.28
CA ARG A 71 -3.30 -5.18 15.70
C ARG A 71 -3.58 -6.65 15.45
N TYR A 72 -3.04 -7.20 14.37
CA TYR A 72 -3.37 -8.56 13.94
C TYR A 72 -2.20 -9.53 14.04
N GLY A 73 -1.00 -9.06 14.28
CA GLY A 73 0.16 -9.91 14.55
C GLY A 73 0.75 -10.63 13.33
N TYR A 74 0.41 -10.20 12.12
CA TYR A 74 0.97 -10.78 10.90
C TYR A 74 2.12 -9.93 10.37
N ASP A 75 3.07 -10.59 9.74
CA ASP A 75 3.98 -9.90 8.84
C ASP A 75 3.14 -9.27 7.74
N CYS A 76 3.40 -8.02 7.45
CA CYS A 76 2.51 -7.23 6.61
C CYS A 76 3.32 -6.31 5.72
N PHE A 77 2.78 -6.03 4.55
CA PHE A 77 3.27 -4.93 3.74
C PHE A 77 2.06 -4.15 3.21
N ALA A 78 2.33 -2.91 2.87
CA ALA A 78 1.33 -2.03 2.31
C ALA A 78 1.94 -1.24 1.17
N ASP A 79 1.11 -0.70 0.32
CA ASP A 79 1.54 0.19 -0.73
C ASP A 79 0.81 1.52 -0.64
N ASP A 80 1.40 2.53 -1.23
CA ASP A 80 0.72 3.78 -1.49
C ASP A 80 1.18 4.30 -2.84
N THR A 81 0.25 4.81 -3.63
CA THR A 81 0.50 5.30 -4.98
C THR A 81 0.00 6.73 -5.11
N GLY A 82 0.80 7.56 -5.73
CA GLY A 82 0.40 8.93 -6.03
C GLY A 82 0.83 9.35 -7.42
N LEU A 83 0.10 10.30 -7.97
CA LEU A 83 0.45 10.99 -9.20
C LEU A 83 1.29 12.21 -8.85
N GLU A 84 2.50 12.29 -9.40
CA GLU A 84 3.40 13.41 -9.19
C GLU A 84 3.56 14.18 -10.48
N VAL A 85 3.18 15.45 -10.47
CA VAL A 85 3.21 16.33 -11.65
C VAL A 85 4.32 17.36 -11.47
N ALA A 86 5.26 17.38 -12.42
CA ALA A 86 6.45 18.24 -12.32
C ALA A 86 6.09 19.72 -12.22
N ALA A 87 5.16 20.19 -13.03
CA ALA A 87 4.77 21.61 -13.04
C ALA A 87 4.04 22.04 -11.76
N LEU A 88 3.63 21.10 -10.90
CA LEU A 88 2.94 21.37 -9.65
C LEU A 88 3.80 20.95 -8.44
N ASP A 89 5.12 20.92 -8.62
CA ASP A 89 6.09 20.53 -7.58
C ASP A 89 5.78 19.19 -6.91
N GLY A 90 5.32 18.24 -7.72
CA GLY A 90 5.00 16.90 -7.26
C GLY A 90 3.57 16.68 -6.81
N ALA A 91 2.74 17.72 -6.77
CA ALA A 91 1.33 17.55 -6.43
C ALA A 91 0.60 16.82 -7.56
N PRO A 92 -0.50 16.11 -7.29
CA PRO A 92 -1.13 15.88 -5.99
C PRO A 92 -0.39 14.90 -5.06
N GLY A 93 0.50 14.04 -5.57
CA GLY A 93 1.35 13.18 -4.76
C GLY A 93 0.56 12.31 -3.79
N VAL A 94 0.91 12.38 -2.50
CA VAL A 94 0.25 11.60 -1.45
C VAL A 94 -1.25 11.90 -1.32
N ARG A 95 -1.66 13.05 -1.80
CA ARG A 95 -3.07 13.48 -1.73
C ARG A 95 -3.87 13.13 -2.99
N SER A 96 -3.34 12.32 -3.88
CA SER A 96 -3.95 12.03 -5.18
C SER A 96 -5.41 11.60 -5.07
N ALA A 97 -5.74 10.70 -4.16
CA ALA A 97 -7.11 10.20 -3.97
C ALA A 97 -8.04 11.24 -3.33
N ARG A 98 -7.49 12.26 -2.68
CA ARG A 98 -8.24 13.27 -1.93
C ARG A 98 -7.90 14.69 -2.36
N TYR A 99 -7.49 14.85 -3.61
CA TYR A 99 -6.97 16.12 -4.10
C TYR A 99 -8.00 17.25 -4.05
N ALA A 100 -9.22 16.97 -4.47
CA ALA A 100 -10.31 17.95 -4.48
C ALA A 100 -11.03 18.08 -3.15
N SER A 101 -10.98 17.05 -2.28
CA SER A 101 -11.72 17.04 -1.03
C SER A 101 -11.05 16.10 -0.03
N GLU A 102 -10.88 16.57 1.19
CA GLU A 102 -10.27 15.78 2.27
C GLU A 102 -11.04 14.50 2.60
N THR A 103 -12.34 14.51 2.40
CA THR A 103 -13.22 13.42 2.80
C THR A 103 -13.69 12.55 1.66
N GLY A 104 -13.43 12.97 0.42
CA GLY A 104 -13.97 12.30 -0.75
C GLY A 104 -12.93 11.54 -1.54
N HIS A 105 -13.39 10.51 -2.24
CA HIS A 105 -12.63 9.79 -3.26
C HIS A 105 -13.31 10.02 -4.61
N ASP A 106 -13.60 11.28 -4.93
CA ASP A 106 -14.26 11.65 -6.17
C ASP A 106 -13.23 11.84 -7.27
N SER A 107 -13.04 10.80 -8.08
CA SER A 107 -12.05 10.81 -9.16
C SER A 107 -12.32 11.91 -10.19
N ALA A 108 -13.57 12.17 -10.48
CA ALA A 108 -13.92 13.23 -11.44
C ALA A 108 -13.57 14.61 -10.92
N ALA A 109 -13.85 14.88 -9.64
CA ALA A 109 -13.50 16.15 -9.02
C ALA A 109 -11.98 16.30 -8.90
N ASN A 110 -11.27 15.24 -8.57
CA ASN A 110 -9.81 15.25 -8.49
C ASN A 110 -9.18 15.57 -9.86
N MET A 111 -9.68 14.96 -10.91
CA MET A 111 -9.22 15.23 -12.27
C MET A 111 -9.52 16.66 -12.71
N ALA A 112 -10.72 17.15 -12.41
CA ALA A 112 -11.11 18.51 -12.75
C ALA A 112 -10.18 19.52 -12.07
N LEU A 113 -9.90 19.35 -10.80
CA LEU A 113 -8.98 20.23 -10.08
C LEU A 113 -7.57 20.16 -10.66
N LEU A 114 -7.09 18.96 -10.97
CA LEU A 114 -5.77 18.79 -11.58
C LEU A 114 -5.67 19.54 -12.90
N LEU A 115 -6.67 19.40 -13.77
CA LEU A 115 -6.69 20.07 -15.06
C LEU A 115 -6.75 21.61 -14.89
N GLU A 116 -7.50 22.09 -13.90
CA GLU A 116 -7.56 23.51 -13.61
C GLU A 116 -6.18 24.04 -13.17
N ASN A 117 -5.50 23.30 -12.28
CA ASN A 117 -4.17 23.69 -11.80
C ASN A 117 -3.10 23.58 -12.89
N MET A 118 -3.34 22.76 -13.90
CA MET A 118 -2.43 22.62 -15.05
C MET A 118 -2.65 23.65 -16.14
N ARG A 119 -3.69 24.44 -16.02
CA ARG A 119 -3.99 25.46 -17.03
C ARG A 119 -2.83 26.44 -17.15
N GLY A 120 -2.36 26.65 -18.39
CA GLY A 120 -1.25 27.53 -18.67
C GLY A 120 0.13 26.95 -18.40
N LYS A 121 0.21 25.72 -17.92
CA LYS A 121 1.49 25.06 -17.72
C LYS A 121 1.97 24.42 -19.02
N THR A 122 3.24 24.66 -19.37
CA THR A 122 3.84 24.09 -20.58
C THR A 122 4.46 22.75 -20.34
N ASP A 123 5.11 22.55 -19.17
CA ASP A 123 5.59 21.25 -18.76
C ASP A 123 4.41 20.43 -18.26
N ARG A 124 4.12 19.35 -18.95
CA ARG A 124 2.99 18.47 -18.62
C ARG A 124 3.44 17.09 -18.21
N SER A 125 4.71 16.97 -17.85
CA SER A 125 5.27 15.68 -17.42
C SER A 125 4.73 15.29 -16.05
N ALA A 126 4.48 13.99 -15.90
CA ALA A 126 3.94 13.41 -14.68
C ALA A 126 4.35 11.97 -14.57
N ARG A 127 4.31 11.42 -13.36
CA ARG A 127 4.56 10.00 -13.14
C ARG A 127 3.66 9.48 -12.03
N PHE A 128 3.27 8.22 -12.12
CA PHE A 128 2.74 7.50 -10.97
C PHE A 128 3.91 6.89 -10.21
N ARG A 129 3.93 7.09 -8.91
CA ARG A 129 4.94 6.51 -8.04
C ARG A 129 4.26 5.65 -6.99
N THR A 130 4.73 4.42 -6.86
CA THR A 130 4.23 3.48 -5.85
C THR A 130 5.36 3.17 -4.86
N VAL A 131 5.03 3.23 -3.59
CA VAL A 131 5.93 2.87 -2.50
C VAL A 131 5.38 1.63 -1.83
N ILE A 132 6.24 0.65 -1.57
CA ILE A 132 5.89 -0.57 -0.86
C ILE A 132 6.68 -0.58 0.45
N ALA A 133 5.98 -0.74 1.57
CA ALA A 133 6.59 -0.77 2.89
C ALA A 133 6.28 -2.07 3.61
N PRO A 134 7.27 -2.92 3.86
CA PRO A 134 7.07 -4.14 4.64
C PRO A 134 7.30 -3.87 6.13
N VAL A 135 6.53 -4.57 6.97
CA VAL A 135 6.73 -4.60 8.41
C VAL A 135 6.61 -6.05 8.87
N SER A 136 7.64 -6.54 9.52
CA SER A 136 7.62 -7.89 10.06
C SER A 136 7.84 -7.85 11.57
N TYR A 137 7.34 -8.87 12.23
CA TYR A 137 7.53 -9.03 13.66
C TYR A 137 9.02 -9.15 14.01
N THR A 138 9.76 -9.88 13.19
CA THR A 138 11.20 -10.06 13.35
C THR A 138 11.95 -8.73 13.19
N HIS A 139 11.54 -7.92 12.22
CA HIS A 139 12.13 -6.61 11.99
C HIS A 139 11.94 -5.68 13.19
N LEU A 140 10.75 -5.66 13.77
CA LEU A 140 10.48 -4.85 14.98
C LEU A 140 11.33 -5.29 16.15
N ARG A 141 11.50 -6.60 16.34
CA ARG A 141 12.36 -7.13 17.39
C ARG A 141 13.82 -6.72 17.21
N ALA A 142 14.29 -6.76 15.97
CA ALA A 142 15.65 -6.34 15.67
C ALA A 142 15.89 -4.87 16.05
N HIS A 143 14.90 -4.02 15.79
CA HIS A 143 14.97 -2.61 16.19
C HIS A 143 14.97 -2.43 17.70
N GLU A 144 14.19 -3.21 18.41
CA GLU A 144 14.10 -3.14 19.86
C GLU A 144 15.40 -3.56 20.55
N THR A 145 16.16 -4.43 19.93
CA THR A 145 17.42 -4.92 20.51
C THR A 145 18.61 -4.03 20.22
N VAL A 146 18.48 -3.09 19.33
CA VAL A 146 19.51 -2.14 18.99
C VAL A 146 19.42 -0.89 19.86
#